data_9a025eb11f53987423b4fc5e66f1dceb
#
_entry.id   9a025eb11f53987423b4fc5e66f1dceb
#
_cell.length_a   1.000
_cell.length_b   1.000
_cell.length_c   1.000
_cell.angle_alpha   90.00
_cell.angle_beta   90.00
_cell.angle_gamma   90.00
#
_symmetry.space_group_name_H-M   'P 1'
#
loop_
_entity.id
_entity.type
_entity.pdbx_description
1 polymer ?
#
loop_
_entity_poly.entity_id
_entity_poly.type
_entity_poly.pdbx_seq_one_letter_code
_entity_poly.pdbx_strand_id
1 'polypeptide(L)'
;MAQAINVSDLRLIVARVDEEIKYSPLTMGYERLNRLGINTLTDVEYKDIFFKGLIKGGNTFAYNPNEEQKEGELGSLVQRELVTEIAKAFIPDLLTAYRDKVPLGGGMSVDLAELTYTNERIEMVKKAFVSDIVKNVFLGVRNEKLHDGYHIYDGLLTNLKKYIAAGEVGVKLGNMVPMPEITDDMDNETVYNIMFQWRLKWNDNFQENLDLQNGGEGVQWFLSKSIYDRFVEGYKAAYKHQDLTGVHKPGYTFIGWDGIEFMPNTLMGKGSQMFVTVKDNLDFGLDTKDTDAGVKVTEEPRDPNKIYFHIQSAIGTRIRYIEPSMFICNNHSNSLIKGLGVDYENATIHLSANNDEMGEVTADVDTNDVKADTPVTLTATAKGEYEFKAWADGATVNPRTILAPGRPIEYQAVFGAKA
;
A
#
# COMPACT_ATOMS: atom_id res chain seq x y z
N MET A 1 -14.68 -19.28 50.70
CA MET A 1 -14.36 -17.93 50.21
C MET A 1 -13.80 -18.11 48.81
N ALA A 2 -14.43 -17.54 47.82
CA ALA A 2 -13.90 -17.58 46.46
C ALA A 2 -12.59 -16.83 46.43
N GLN A 3 -11.52 -17.46 45.99
CA GLN A 3 -10.23 -16.81 45.80
C GLN A 3 -10.39 -15.82 44.64
N ALA A 4 -10.25 -14.53 44.93
CA ALA A 4 -10.37 -13.50 43.90
C ALA A 4 -9.16 -13.63 42.97
N ILE A 5 -9.42 -13.76 41.68
CA ILE A 5 -8.38 -13.61 40.65
C ILE A 5 -7.73 -12.26 40.87
N ASN A 6 -6.44 -12.24 41.07
CA ASN A 6 -5.67 -11.00 41.18
C ASN A 6 -4.88 -10.78 39.90
N VAL A 7 -4.35 -9.57 39.74
CA VAL A 7 -3.58 -9.19 38.55
C VAL A 7 -2.28 -10.00 38.43
N SER A 8 -1.71 -10.46 39.53
CA SER A 8 -0.54 -11.34 39.53
C SER A 8 -0.82 -12.66 38.85
N ASP A 9 -2.00 -13.22 39.06
CA ASP A 9 -2.43 -14.47 38.42
C ASP A 9 -2.63 -14.28 36.92
N LEU A 10 -3.26 -13.15 36.51
CA LEU A 10 -3.41 -12.80 35.09
C LEU A 10 -2.06 -12.55 34.40
N ARG A 11 -1.10 -11.91 35.10
CA ARG A 11 0.27 -11.74 34.58
C ARG A 11 0.98 -13.08 34.38
N LEU A 12 0.78 -14.05 35.29
CA LEU A 12 1.34 -15.41 35.16
C LEU A 12 0.73 -16.14 33.96
N ILE A 13 -0.57 -16.02 33.73
CA ILE A 13 -1.26 -16.61 32.57
C ILE A 13 -0.69 -15.98 31.29
N VAL A 14 -0.65 -14.65 31.23
CA VAL A 14 -0.12 -13.94 30.08
C VAL A 14 1.33 -14.32 29.84
N ALA A 15 2.16 -14.43 30.86
CA ALA A 15 3.57 -14.85 30.73
C ALA A 15 3.74 -16.28 30.20
N ARG A 16 2.87 -17.21 30.60
CA ARG A 16 2.88 -18.61 30.10
C ARG A 16 2.46 -18.71 28.64
N VAL A 17 1.51 -17.88 28.25
CA VAL A 17 0.99 -17.80 26.86
C VAL A 17 1.81 -16.83 26.02
N ASP A 18 2.76 -16.08 26.60
CA ASP A 18 3.49 -15.00 25.94
C ASP A 18 4.33 -15.49 24.75
N GLU A 19 4.93 -16.68 24.82
CA GLU A 19 5.66 -17.24 23.67
C GLU A 19 4.70 -17.59 22.51
N GLU A 20 3.54 -18.17 22.79
CA GLU A 20 2.50 -18.37 21.78
C GLU A 20 1.90 -17.02 21.33
N ILE A 21 1.79 -16.05 22.25
CA ILE A 21 1.26 -14.71 21.96
C ILE A 21 2.21 -13.90 21.10
N LYS A 22 3.51 -13.99 21.25
CA LYS A 22 4.48 -13.23 20.43
C LYS A 22 4.39 -13.59 18.95
N TYR A 23 4.10 -14.84 18.63
CA TYR A 23 4.12 -15.33 17.25
C TYR A 23 2.71 -15.51 16.64
N SER A 24 1.70 -15.85 17.41
CA SER A 24 0.38 -16.20 16.90
C SER A 24 -0.41 -15.04 16.23
N PRO A 25 -0.48 -13.82 16.77
CA PRO A 25 -1.17 -12.72 16.11
C PRO A 25 -0.50 -12.33 14.80
N LEU A 26 0.82 -12.42 14.81
CA LEU A 26 1.66 -12.08 13.70
C LEU A 26 1.53 -13.10 12.58
N THR A 27 1.53 -14.41 12.89
CA THR A 27 1.36 -15.47 11.88
C THR A 27 0.02 -15.39 11.17
N MET A 28 -1.08 -15.10 11.86
CA MET A 28 -2.40 -14.90 11.22
C MET A 28 -2.41 -13.68 10.26
N GLY A 29 -1.75 -12.59 10.63
CA GLY A 29 -1.56 -11.42 9.79
C GLY A 29 -0.65 -11.73 8.59
N TYR A 30 0.45 -12.44 8.80
CA TYR A 30 1.42 -12.81 7.77
C TYR A 30 0.83 -13.67 6.67
N GLU A 31 0.11 -14.72 7.00
CA GLU A 31 -0.54 -15.56 5.99
C GLU A 31 -1.46 -14.74 5.10
N ARG A 32 -2.18 -13.78 5.67
CA ARG A 32 -3.04 -12.89 4.91
C ARG A 32 -2.24 -11.96 4.02
N LEU A 33 -1.16 -11.36 4.53
CA LEU A 33 -0.29 -10.45 3.77
C LEU A 33 0.46 -11.19 2.66
N ASN A 34 1.01 -12.37 2.95
CA ASN A 34 1.67 -13.20 1.94
C ASN A 34 0.72 -13.61 0.81
N ARG A 35 -0.53 -13.94 1.14
CA ARG A 35 -1.57 -14.21 0.12
C ARG A 35 -1.90 -12.99 -0.75
N LEU A 36 -1.65 -11.79 -0.24
CA LEU A 36 -1.80 -10.53 -0.95
C LEU A 36 -0.51 -10.11 -1.68
N GLY A 37 0.50 -10.97 -1.78
CA GLY A 37 1.75 -10.66 -2.46
C GLY A 37 2.66 -9.67 -1.73
N ILE A 38 2.52 -9.56 -0.40
CA ILE A 38 3.34 -8.68 0.43
C ILE A 38 4.31 -9.54 1.23
N ASN A 39 5.61 -9.28 1.07
CA ASN A 39 6.63 -9.98 1.82
C ASN A 39 6.65 -9.52 3.27
N THR A 40 6.74 -10.46 4.17
CA THR A 40 6.89 -10.19 5.59
C THR A 40 8.34 -10.32 6.00
N LEU A 41 8.91 -9.23 6.51
CA LEU A 41 10.25 -9.19 7.09
C LEU A 41 10.13 -9.21 8.61
N THR A 42 10.66 -10.25 9.23
CA THR A 42 10.78 -10.35 10.68
C THR A 42 12.13 -9.79 11.13
N ASP A 43 12.22 -9.40 12.39
CA ASP A 43 13.46 -8.94 13.02
C ASP A 43 14.01 -7.60 12.47
N VAL A 44 13.13 -6.69 12.06
CA VAL A 44 13.49 -5.32 11.68
C VAL A 44 13.51 -4.46 12.95
N GLU A 45 14.67 -4.37 13.60
CA GLU A 45 14.81 -3.73 14.93
C GLU A 45 14.49 -2.22 14.95
N TYR A 46 14.80 -1.48 13.93
CA TYR A 46 14.47 -0.06 13.79
C TYR A 46 14.36 0.32 12.32
N LYS A 47 15.29 -0.18 11.52
CA LYS A 47 15.44 0.19 10.13
C LYS A 47 16.08 -0.98 9.37
N ASP A 48 15.46 -1.35 8.26
CA ASP A 48 16.05 -2.20 7.26
C ASP A 48 16.43 -1.40 6.03
N ILE A 49 17.66 -1.55 5.56
CA ILE A 49 18.17 -0.82 4.41
C ILE A 49 18.34 -1.77 3.25
N PHE A 50 17.66 -1.49 2.17
CA PHE A 50 17.76 -2.20 0.92
C PHE A 50 18.60 -1.40 -0.09
N PHE A 51 19.62 -2.02 -0.66
CA PHE A 51 20.44 -1.45 -1.71
C PHE A 51 20.20 -2.15 -3.02
N LYS A 52 19.95 -1.38 -4.07
CA LYS A 52 19.88 -1.87 -5.44
C LYS A 52 20.89 -1.17 -6.32
N GLY A 53 21.68 -1.95 -7.04
CA GLY A 53 22.48 -1.44 -8.13
C GLY A 53 21.62 -1.24 -9.38
N LEU A 54 21.54 -0.01 -9.86
CA LEU A 54 21.00 0.27 -11.19
C LEU A 54 22.14 0.09 -12.19
N ILE A 55 22.14 -1.03 -12.89
CA ILE A 55 23.17 -1.31 -13.92
C ILE A 55 22.81 -0.49 -15.16
N LYS A 56 23.75 0.33 -15.62
CA LYS A 56 23.63 1.02 -16.90
C LYS A 56 23.94 0.03 -18.01
N GLY A 57 23.01 -0.18 -18.91
CA GLY A 57 23.21 -1.02 -20.09
C GLY A 57 24.23 -0.42 -21.05
N GLY A 58 24.68 -1.20 -22.05
CA GLY A 58 25.60 -0.73 -23.09
C GLY A 58 27.09 -0.86 -22.72
N ASN A 59 27.42 -1.58 -21.65
CA ASN A 59 28.80 -1.82 -21.21
C ASN A 59 29.50 -2.99 -21.93
N THR A 60 28.75 -3.71 -22.78
CA THR A 60 29.29 -4.86 -23.54
C THR A 60 29.32 -4.51 -25.01
N PHE A 61 30.48 -4.63 -25.64
CA PHE A 61 30.65 -4.36 -27.07
C PHE A 61 31.42 -5.50 -27.72
N ALA A 62 31.31 -5.59 -29.06
CA ALA A 62 32.09 -6.56 -29.82
C ALA A 62 33.58 -6.24 -29.65
N TYR A 63 34.36 -7.25 -29.33
CA TYR A 63 35.81 -7.11 -29.16
C TYR A 63 36.45 -6.76 -30.50
N ASN A 64 37.17 -5.64 -30.54
CA ASN A 64 38.02 -5.25 -31.66
C ASN A 64 39.48 -5.12 -31.15
N PRO A 65 40.42 -5.97 -31.59
CA PRO A 65 41.81 -5.97 -31.09
C PRO A 65 42.57 -4.69 -31.49
N ASN A 66 42.06 -3.89 -32.40
CA ASN A 66 42.72 -2.67 -32.92
C ASN A 66 42.16 -1.37 -32.32
N GLU A 67 41.20 -1.44 -31.41
CA GLU A 67 40.61 -0.28 -30.73
C GLU A 67 40.93 -0.28 -29.24
N GLU A 68 41.14 0.91 -28.67
CA GLU A 68 41.24 1.07 -27.21
C GLU A 68 39.96 0.61 -26.54
N GLN A 69 40.10 -0.05 -25.38
CA GLN A 69 38.99 -0.50 -24.58
C GLN A 69 38.18 0.72 -24.11
N LYS A 70 36.87 0.74 -24.43
CA LYS A 70 35.97 1.72 -23.89
C LYS A 70 35.60 1.36 -22.45
N GLU A 71 35.74 2.33 -21.55
CA GLU A 71 35.28 2.18 -20.17
C GLU A 71 33.77 2.24 -20.09
N GLY A 72 33.17 1.27 -19.44
CA GLY A 72 31.72 1.26 -19.14
C GLY A 72 31.44 1.99 -17.81
N GLU A 73 30.23 2.43 -17.62
CA GLU A 73 29.76 3.01 -16.35
C GLU A 73 29.07 1.93 -15.50
N LEU A 74 29.49 1.80 -14.25
CA LEU A 74 28.92 0.79 -13.33
C LEU A 74 27.45 1.02 -12.97
N GLY A 75 26.95 2.24 -13.15
CA GLY A 75 25.61 2.65 -12.72
C GLY A 75 25.59 3.23 -11.32
N SER A 76 24.42 3.38 -10.74
CA SER A 76 24.21 3.98 -9.42
C SER A 76 23.59 3.00 -8.43
N LEU A 77 23.87 3.22 -7.13
CA LEU A 77 23.19 2.50 -6.05
C LEU A 77 22.01 3.33 -5.54
N VAL A 78 20.83 2.75 -5.57
CA VAL A 78 19.63 3.34 -4.93
C VAL A 78 19.44 2.67 -3.57
N GLN A 79 19.24 3.49 -2.55
CA GLN A 79 18.96 3.05 -1.19
C GLN A 79 17.47 3.24 -0.91
N ARG A 80 16.83 2.21 -0.39
CA ARG A 80 15.46 2.25 0.13
C ARG A 80 15.43 1.80 1.57
N GLU A 81 14.71 2.53 2.38
CA GLU A 81 14.63 2.29 3.81
C GLU A 81 13.22 1.80 4.18
N LEU A 82 13.17 0.79 5.02
CA LEU A 82 11.99 0.41 5.77
C LEU A 82 12.23 0.85 7.22
N VAL A 83 11.49 1.84 7.67
CA VAL A 83 11.56 2.32 9.06
C VAL A 83 10.37 1.74 9.80
N THR A 84 10.64 1.10 10.93
CA THR A 84 9.58 0.59 11.81
C THR A 84 9.17 1.64 12.83
N GLU A 85 7.88 1.75 13.07
CA GLU A 85 7.26 2.67 14.01
C GLU A 85 6.49 1.90 15.07
N ILE A 86 6.57 2.37 16.32
CA ILE A 86 5.97 1.67 17.44
C ILE A 86 4.46 1.85 17.44
N ALA A 87 3.74 0.74 17.26
CA ALA A 87 2.30 0.64 17.45
C ALA A 87 2.00 0.13 18.86
N LYS A 88 1.07 0.78 19.56
CA LYS A 88 0.63 0.40 20.91
C LYS A 88 -0.89 0.29 20.95
N ALA A 89 -1.39 -0.77 21.59
CA ALA A 89 -2.78 -0.87 21.96
C ALA A 89 -2.95 -0.90 23.48
N PHE A 90 -3.92 -0.16 23.96
CA PHE A 90 -4.32 -0.09 25.37
C PHE A 90 -5.79 -0.50 25.43
N ILE A 91 -6.07 -1.72 25.87
CA ILE A 91 -7.44 -2.24 25.90
C ILE A 91 -7.87 -2.41 27.36
N PRO A 92 -8.81 -1.60 27.84
CA PRO A 92 -9.30 -1.71 29.21
C PRO A 92 -10.21 -2.93 29.40
N ASP A 93 -10.10 -3.55 30.56
CA ASP A 93 -11.02 -4.62 31.00
C ASP A 93 -11.28 -4.51 32.51
N LEU A 94 -12.26 -5.24 33.01
CA LEU A 94 -12.66 -5.24 34.41
C LEU A 94 -12.37 -6.60 35.05
N LEU A 95 -11.63 -6.63 36.16
CA LEU A 95 -11.36 -7.83 36.93
C LEU A 95 -12.65 -8.52 37.44
N THR A 96 -13.69 -7.75 37.70
CA THR A 96 -15.00 -8.31 38.11
C THR A 96 -15.60 -9.19 37.03
N ALA A 97 -15.36 -8.95 35.75
CA ALA A 97 -15.85 -9.81 34.68
C ALA A 97 -15.27 -11.22 34.71
N TYR A 98 -14.08 -11.39 35.27
CA TYR A 98 -13.42 -12.68 35.43
C TYR A 98 -13.91 -13.44 36.66
N ARG A 99 -14.37 -12.73 37.72
CA ARG A 99 -14.88 -13.29 38.95
C ARG A 99 -16.14 -14.10 38.77
N ASP A 100 -17.07 -13.57 37.96
CA ASP A 100 -18.39 -14.13 37.79
C ASP A 100 -18.44 -15.33 36.83
N LYS A 101 -17.37 -15.58 36.11
CA LYS A 101 -17.28 -16.60 35.06
C LYS A 101 -16.46 -17.85 35.46
N VAL A 102 -15.77 -17.78 36.56
CA VAL A 102 -15.03 -18.95 37.12
C VAL A 102 -15.98 -19.83 37.87
N PRO A 103 -16.22 -21.13 37.49
CA PRO A 103 -17.06 -22.02 38.22
C PRO A 103 -16.46 -22.28 39.63
N LEU A 104 -17.14 -21.86 40.64
CA LEU A 104 -16.78 -22.08 42.04
C LEU A 104 -17.14 -23.52 42.42
N GLY A 105 -16.36 -24.49 41.99
CA GLY A 105 -16.44 -25.88 42.46
C GLY A 105 -15.38 -26.12 43.51
N GLY A 106 -15.82 -26.47 44.72
CA GLY A 106 -15.05 -26.56 45.94
C GLY A 106 -13.65 -27.16 45.84
N GLY A 107 -12.66 -26.43 46.36
CA GLY A 107 -11.41 -26.98 46.88
C GLY A 107 -10.31 -27.36 45.91
N MET A 108 -10.48 -27.23 44.61
CA MET A 108 -9.41 -27.41 43.60
C MET A 108 -8.81 -26.08 43.24
N SER A 109 -7.48 -25.99 43.29
CA SER A 109 -6.74 -24.92 42.62
C SER A 109 -6.98 -25.07 41.11
N VAL A 110 -7.91 -24.29 40.56
CA VAL A 110 -8.13 -24.24 39.12
C VAL A 110 -6.86 -23.66 38.51
N ASP A 111 -6.22 -24.39 37.63
CA ASP A 111 -5.12 -23.81 36.82
C ASP A 111 -5.73 -22.73 35.92
N LEU A 112 -5.44 -21.48 36.27
CA LEU A 112 -5.99 -20.32 35.60
C LEU A 112 -5.61 -20.27 34.10
N ALA A 113 -4.55 -21.00 33.71
CA ALA A 113 -4.15 -21.15 32.31
C ALA A 113 -5.17 -21.91 31.45
N GLU A 114 -6.02 -22.77 32.10
CA GLU A 114 -7.07 -23.53 31.41
C GLU A 114 -8.42 -22.82 31.37
N LEU A 115 -8.52 -21.60 31.90
CA LEU A 115 -9.79 -20.85 31.89
C LEU A 115 -10.14 -20.37 30.49
N THR A 116 -11.05 -21.05 29.84
CA THR A 116 -11.55 -20.72 28.49
C THR A 116 -11.90 -19.23 28.34
N TYR A 117 -12.51 -18.62 29.35
CA TYR A 117 -12.90 -17.19 29.32
C TYR A 117 -11.66 -16.27 29.22
N THR A 118 -10.61 -16.53 30.00
CA THR A 118 -9.38 -15.71 29.97
C THR A 118 -8.67 -15.85 28.63
N ASN A 119 -8.56 -17.06 28.10
CA ASN A 119 -7.96 -17.32 26.80
C ASN A 119 -8.75 -16.63 25.67
N GLU A 120 -10.08 -16.71 25.69
CA GLU A 120 -10.95 -16.01 24.72
C GLU A 120 -10.75 -14.48 24.77
N ARG A 121 -10.62 -13.89 25.96
CA ARG A 121 -10.37 -12.44 26.10
C ARG A 121 -9.02 -12.05 25.52
N ILE A 122 -7.95 -12.81 25.81
CA ILE A 122 -6.62 -12.59 25.26
C ILE A 122 -6.66 -12.71 23.73
N GLU A 123 -7.33 -13.74 23.20
CA GLU A 123 -7.50 -13.91 21.75
C GLU A 123 -8.28 -12.76 21.09
N MET A 124 -9.30 -12.23 21.75
CA MET A 124 -10.03 -11.05 21.26
C MET A 124 -9.10 -9.82 21.17
N VAL A 125 -8.27 -9.59 22.19
CA VAL A 125 -7.32 -8.48 22.22
C VAL A 125 -6.29 -8.60 21.10
N LYS A 126 -5.74 -9.82 20.90
CA LYS A 126 -4.82 -10.11 19.81
C LYS A 126 -5.46 -9.87 18.44
N LYS A 127 -6.64 -10.42 18.20
CA LYS A 127 -7.36 -10.27 16.93
C LYS A 127 -7.69 -8.82 16.62
N ALA A 128 -8.06 -8.01 17.62
CA ALA A 128 -8.29 -6.59 17.46
C ALA A 128 -7.02 -5.87 17.00
N PHE A 129 -5.90 -6.11 17.68
CA PHE A 129 -4.60 -5.52 17.35
C PHE A 129 -4.15 -5.88 15.94
N VAL A 130 -4.16 -7.17 15.57
CA VAL A 130 -3.80 -7.64 14.22
C VAL A 130 -4.73 -7.06 13.15
N SER A 131 -6.03 -6.97 13.44
CA SER A 131 -7.00 -6.36 12.52
C SER A 131 -6.64 -4.91 12.21
N ASP A 132 -6.28 -4.14 13.23
CA ASP A 132 -5.92 -2.73 13.06
C ASP A 132 -4.58 -2.58 12.32
N ILE A 133 -3.59 -3.41 12.62
CA ILE A 133 -2.34 -3.47 11.85
C ILE A 133 -2.61 -3.72 10.36
N VAL A 134 -3.35 -4.79 10.05
CA VAL A 134 -3.61 -5.18 8.66
C VAL A 134 -4.40 -4.12 7.89
N LYS A 135 -5.32 -3.40 8.54
CA LYS A 135 -6.06 -2.29 7.90
C LYS A 135 -5.14 -1.15 7.43
N ASN A 136 -4.03 -0.92 8.13
CA ASN A 136 -3.10 0.17 7.82
C ASN A 136 -2.10 -0.16 6.69
N VAL A 137 -1.99 -1.42 6.25
CA VAL A 137 -0.94 -1.86 5.30
C VAL A 137 -0.92 -1.05 3.99
N PHE A 138 -2.07 -0.65 3.48
CA PHE A 138 -2.14 0.15 2.25
C PHE A 138 -2.38 1.64 2.53
N LEU A 139 -3.38 1.97 3.34
CA LEU A 139 -3.92 3.32 3.48
C LEU A 139 -3.59 3.97 4.82
N GLY A 140 -2.85 3.31 5.71
CA GLY A 140 -2.44 3.87 6.98
C GLY A 140 -1.67 5.19 6.78
N VAL A 141 -1.91 6.16 7.67
CA VAL A 141 -1.14 7.39 7.78
C VAL A 141 -0.81 7.59 9.26
N ARG A 142 0.46 7.67 9.59
CA ARG A 142 0.85 7.89 10.97
C ARG A 142 0.36 9.23 11.49
N ASN A 143 -0.39 9.20 12.57
CA ASN A 143 -0.78 10.41 13.31
C ASN A 143 -0.92 10.10 14.80
N GLU A 144 0.00 10.60 15.60
CA GLU A 144 0.05 10.34 17.04
C GLU A 144 -1.10 10.97 17.84
N LYS A 145 -1.86 11.88 17.24
CA LYS A 145 -2.99 12.56 17.86
C LYS A 145 -4.33 11.83 17.68
N LEU A 146 -4.38 10.88 16.73
CA LEU A 146 -5.60 10.15 16.41
C LEU A 146 -5.51 8.71 16.93
N HIS A 147 -6.59 8.23 17.53
CA HIS A 147 -6.66 6.90 18.17
C HIS A 147 -7.84 6.09 17.60
N ASP A 148 -7.92 5.98 16.27
CA ASP A 148 -9.05 5.36 15.56
C ASP A 148 -8.69 4.04 14.86
N GLY A 149 -7.48 3.52 15.07
CA GLY A 149 -7.01 2.29 14.46
C GLY A 149 -6.61 2.40 12.98
N TYR A 150 -6.66 3.60 12.37
CA TYR A 150 -6.26 3.86 10.97
C TYR A 150 -5.01 4.75 10.86
N HIS A 151 -4.51 5.27 11.98
CA HIS A 151 -3.41 6.22 12.02
C HIS A 151 -2.19 5.68 12.79
N ILE A 152 -1.85 4.40 12.55
CA ILE A 152 -0.82 3.69 13.33
C ILE A 152 0.57 3.88 12.70
N TYR A 153 0.69 3.63 11.40
CA TYR A 153 1.92 3.73 10.62
C TYR A 153 1.60 4.04 9.16
N ASP A 154 2.60 4.46 8.39
CA ASP A 154 2.42 4.77 6.98
C ASP A 154 2.31 3.50 6.14
N GLY A 155 1.19 3.35 5.43
CA GLY A 155 0.92 2.24 4.53
C GLY A 155 1.60 2.40 3.17
N LEU A 156 1.54 1.36 2.34
CA LEU A 156 2.18 1.31 1.02
C LEU A 156 1.73 2.45 0.09
N LEU A 157 0.42 2.75 0.04
CA LEU A 157 -0.09 3.85 -0.79
C LEU A 157 0.26 5.22 -0.23
N THR A 158 0.40 5.34 1.09
CA THR A 158 0.90 6.56 1.73
C THR A 158 2.37 6.79 1.40
N ASN A 159 3.19 5.74 1.43
CA ASN A 159 4.58 5.82 0.98
C ASN A 159 4.68 6.15 -0.51
N LEU A 160 3.80 5.58 -1.36
CA LEU A 160 3.72 5.95 -2.77
C LEU A 160 3.42 7.43 -2.96
N LYS A 161 2.48 8.01 -2.19
CA LYS A 161 2.21 9.45 -2.22
C LYS A 161 3.45 10.27 -1.85
N LYS A 162 4.24 9.84 -0.86
CA LYS A 162 5.50 10.49 -0.51
C LYS A 162 6.53 10.44 -1.66
N TYR A 163 6.63 9.33 -2.38
CA TYR A 163 7.51 9.21 -3.54
C TYR A 163 7.05 10.10 -4.70
N ILE A 164 5.74 10.25 -4.91
CA ILE A 164 5.20 11.19 -5.89
C ILE A 164 5.55 12.62 -5.47
N ALA A 165 5.34 12.99 -4.22
CA ALA A 165 5.68 14.32 -3.70
C ALA A 165 7.18 14.63 -3.79
N ALA A 166 8.04 13.62 -3.61
CA ALA A 166 9.49 13.76 -3.76
C ALA A 166 9.94 13.81 -5.24
N GLY A 167 9.04 13.62 -6.20
CA GLY A 167 9.38 13.57 -7.62
C GLY A 167 10.09 12.29 -8.06
N GLU A 168 10.04 11.22 -7.25
CA GLU A 168 10.63 9.91 -7.57
C GLU A 168 9.68 9.03 -8.39
N VAL A 169 8.40 9.34 -8.37
CA VAL A 169 7.34 8.72 -9.17
C VAL A 169 6.63 9.81 -9.95
N GLY A 170 6.61 9.67 -11.28
CA GLY A 170 6.02 10.69 -12.15
C GLY A 170 5.92 10.21 -13.61
N VAL A 171 5.13 10.94 -14.39
CA VAL A 171 4.86 10.61 -15.80
C VAL A 171 6.13 10.71 -16.63
N LYS A 172 6.97 11.74 -16.40
CA LYS A 172 8.25 11.91 -17.10
C LYS A 172 9.24 10.77 -16.83
N LEU A 173 9.16 10.17 -15.65
CA LEU A 173 10.03 9.05 -15.28
C LEU A 173 9.54 7.72 -15.88
N GLY A 174 8.28 7.67 -16.36
CA GLY A 174 7.68 6.47 -16.95
C GLY A 174 7.15 5.45 -15.93
N ASN A 175 7.22 5.73 -14.62
CA ASN A 175 6.66 4.89 -13.56
C ASN A 175 5.26 5.34 -13.09
N MET A 176 4.72 6.41 -13.68
CA MET A 176 3.33 6.81 -13.56
C MET A 176 2.70 6.88 -14.95
N VAL A 177 1.61 6.18 -15.17
CA VAL A 177 0.84 6.20 -16.42
C VAL A 177 -0.55 6.74 -16.12
N PRO A 178 -0.90 7.96 -16.57
CA PRO A 178 -2.21 8.53 -16.35
C PRO A 178 -3.32 7.73 -17.01
N MET A 179 -4.48 7.67 -16.34
CA MET A 179 -5.69 7.06 -16.87
C MET A 179 -6.92 7.86 -16.43
N PRO A 180 -8.06 7.76 -17.13
CA PRO A 180 -9.31 8.34 -16.67
C PRO A 180 -9.71 7.77 -15.30
N GLU A 181 -10.35 8.60 -14.45
CA GLU A 181 -10.89 8.14 -13.19
C GLU A 181 -12.07 7.17 -13.43
N ILE A 182 -12.10 6.08 -12.70
CA ILE A 182 -13.20 5.12 -12.74
C ILE A 182 -14.26 5.55 -11.72
N THR A 183 -15.37 6.08 -12.20
CA THR A 183 -16.48 6.56 -11.37
C THR A 183 -17.58 5.50 -11.23
N ASP A 184 -18.43 5.62 -10.21
CA ASP A 184 -19.45 4.61 -9.91
C ASP A 184 -20.56 4.53 -10.98
N ASP A 185 -20.76 5.59 -11.76
CA ASP A 185 -21.77 5.69 -12.83
C ASP A 185 -21.33 5.06 -14.15
N MET A 186 -20.04 4.71 -14.33
CA MET A 186 -19.56 4.04 -15.53
C MET A 186 -20.12 2.61 -15.61
N ASP A 187 -20.38 2.13 -16.82
CA ASP A 187 -20.69 0.72 -17.04
C ASP A 187 -19.43 -0.17 -16.94
N ASN A 188 -19.63 -1.48 -16.77
CA ASN A 188 -18.54 -2.42 -16.54
C ASN A 188 -17.67 -2.63 -17.79
N GLU A 189 -18.24 -2.48 -18.99
CA GLU A 189 -17.51 -2.58 -20.26
C GLU A 189 -16.55 -1.40 -20.41
N THR A 190 -16.99 -0.20 -20.05
CA THR A 190 -16.15 1.00 -20.00
C THR A 190 -14.99 0.83 -19.01
N VAL A 191 -15.23 0.28 -17.81
CA VAL A 191 -14.17 0.00 -16.83
C VAL A 191 -13.14 -0.98 -17.40
N TYR A 192 -13.59 -2.06 -18.01
CA TYR A 192 -12.71 -3.03 -18.69
C TYR A 192 -11.85 -2.34 -19.77
N ASN A 193 -12.47 -1.53 -20.61
CA ASN A 193 -11.78 -0.83 -21.70
C ASN A 193 -10.75 0.18 -21.18
N ILE A 194 -11.06 0.94 -20.12
CA ILE A 194 -10.12 1.86 -19.48
C ILE A 194 -8.89 1.10 -18.97
N MET A 195 -9.08 0.01 -18.26
CA MET A 195 -7.98 -0.80 -17.73
C MET A 195 -7.16 -1.44 -18.84
N PHE A 196 -7.81 -1.90 -19.92
CA PHE A 196 -7.12 -2.45 -21.09
C PHE A 196 -6.28 -1.39 -21.80
N GLN A 197 -6.84 -0.20 -22.04
CA GLN A 197 -6.11 0.92 -22.65
C GLN A 197 -4.97 1.41 -21.76
N TRP A 198 -5.13 1.40 -20.45
CA TRP A 198 -4.08 1.74 -19.51
C TRP A 198 -2.90 0.77 -19.60
N ARG A 199 -3.16 -0.55 -19.67
CA ARG A 199 -2.13 -1.57 -19.88
C ARG A 199 -1.34 -1.33 -21.18
N LEU A 200 -2.00 -0.99 -22.27
CA LEU A 200 -1.33 -0.75 -23.56
C LEU A 200 -0.39 0.48 -23.54
N LYS A 201 -0.52 1.35 -22.55
CA LYS A 201 0.35 2.52 -22.36
C LYS A 201 1.57 2.25 -21.48
N TRP A 202 1.73 1.06 -20.94
CA TRP A 202 2.91 0.75 -20.13
C TRP A 202 4.17 0.80 -20.98
N ASN A 203 5.28 1.22 -20.36
CA ASN A 203 6.54 1.36 -21.08
C ASN A 203 7.13 0.01 -21.52
N ASP A 204 7.95 0.03 -22.57
CA ASP A 204 8.53 -1.19 -23.16
C ASP A 204 9.43 -1.94 -22.16
N ASN A 205 10.14 -1.24 -21.29
CA ASN A 205 11.01 -1.87 -20.29
C ASN A 205 10.21 -2.70 -19.26
N PHE A 206 8.99 -2.27 -18.93
CA PHE A 206 8.11 -3.05 -18.08
C PHE A 206 7.49 -4.21 -18.85
N GLN A 207 7.18 -4.01 -20.13
CA GLN A 207 6.69 -5.05 -21.04
C GLN A 207 7.71 -6.17 -21.22
N GLU A 208 9.01 -5.85 -21.36
CA GLU A 208 10.09 -6.86 -21.41
C GLU A 208 10.09 -7.75 -20.16
N ASN A 209 9.85 -7.19 -18.99
CA ASN A 209 9.74 -7.99 -17.75
C ASN A 209 8.55 -8.95 -17.78
N LEU A 210 7.43 -8.57 -18.40
CA LEU A 210 6.30 -9.47 -18.61
C LEU A 210 6.68 -10.66 -19.51
N ASP A 211 7.40 -10.38 -20.60
CA ASP A 211 7.82 -11.41 -21.55
C ASP A 211 8.88 -12.35 -20.96
N LEU A 212 9.85 -11.82 -20.23
CA LEU A 212 10.89 -12.61 -19.56
C LEU A 212 10.32 -13.46 -18.42
N GLN A 213 9.23 -13.06 -17.82
CA GLN A 213 8.60 -13.75 -16.71
C GLN A 213 7.54 -14.79 -17.13
N ASN A 214 7.33 -15.02 -18.41
CA ASN A 214 6.55 -16.17 -18.92
C ASN A 214 7.02 -17.54 -18.39
N GLY A 215 8.13 -17.57 -17.64
CA GLY A 215 8.63 -18.69 -16.86
C GLY A 215 8.04 -18.86 -15.46
N GLY A 216 7.06 -18.04 -15.01
CA GLY A 216 6.24 -18.34 -13.83
C GLY A 216 6.35 -17.43 -12.62
N GLU A 217 7.13 -16.34 -12.62
CA GLU A 217 7.18 -15.45 -11.44
C GLU A 217 6.72 -14.03 -11.81
N GLY A 218 5.42 -13.84 -11.69
CA GLY A 218 4.64 -12.88 -12.37
C GLY A 218 4.72 -11.44 -11.91
N VAL A 219 4.17 -10.61 -12.75
CA VAL A 219 3.76 -9.25 -12.45
C VAL A 219 2.43 -9.30 -11.69
N GLN A 220 2.33 -8.53 -10.63
CA GLN A 220 1.15 -8.45 -9.79
C GLN A 220 0.47 -7.09 -9.96
N TRP A 221 -0.85 -7.13 -10.19
CA TRP A 221 -1.67 -5.93 -10.33
C TRP A 221 -2.55 -5.74 -9.11
N PHE A 222 -2.23 -4.71 -8.33
CA PHE A 222 -2.94 -4.34 -7.12
C PHE A 222 -4.03 -3.31 -7.41
N LEU A 223 -5.25 -3.62 -6.98
CA LEU A 223 -6.42 -2.76 -7.19
C LEU A 223 -7.48 -3.02 -6.11
N SER A 224 -8.42 -2.08 -5.97
CA SER A 224 -9.55 -2.26 -5.06
C SER A 224 -10.47 -3.38 -5.53
N LYS A 225 -11.05 -4.11 -4.57
CA LYS A 225 -11.99 -5.21 -4.84
C LYS A 225 -13.18 -4.77 -5.69
N SER A 226 -13.70 -3.55 -5.46
CA SER A 226 -14.85 -3.02 -6.20
C SER A 226 -14.55 -2.82 -7.70
N ILE A 227 -13.39 -2.27 -8.04
CA ILE A 227 -12.96 -2.12 -9.44
C ILE A 227 -12.72 -3.48 -10.08
N TYR A 228 -12.09 -4.40 -9.35
CA TYR A 228 -11.86 -5.74 -9.85
C TYR A 228 -13.15 -6.48 -10.21
N ASP A 229 -14.18 -6.39 -9.37
CA ASP A 229 -15.47 -7.03 -9.64
C ASP A 229 -16.11 -6.46 -10.92
N ARG A 230 -16.04 -5.15 -11.11
CA ARG A 230 -16.51 -4.47 -12.33
C ARG A 230 -15.70 -4.86 -13.58
N PHE A 231 -14.37 -4.94 -13.43
CA PHE A 231 -13.49 -5.44 -14.48
C PHE A 231 -13.85 -6.85 -14.91
N VAL A 232 -14.11 -7.76 -13.96
CA VAL A 232 -14.49 -9.15 -14.24
C VAL A 232 -15.81 -9.21 -15.01
N GLU A 233 -16.81 -8.42 -14.61
CA GLU A 233 -18.09 -8.38 -15.33
C GLU A 233 -17.93 -7.78 -16.74
N GLY A 234 -17.10 -6.74 -16.93
CA GLY A 234 -16.76 -6.22 -18.25
C GLY A 234 -16.01 -7.23 -19.12
N TYR A 235 -15.05 -7.95 -18.53
CA TYR A 235 -14.34 -9.04 -19.22
C TYR A 235 -15.28 -10.16 -19.67
N LYS A 236 -16.23 -10.58 -18.82
CA LYS A 236 -17.26 -11.57 -19.19
C LYS A 236 -18.12 -11.10 -20.37
N ALA A 237 -18.46 -9.82 -20.39
CA ALA A 237 -19.23 -9.23 -21.49
C ALA A 237 -18.44 -9.26 -22.81
N ALA A 238 -17.14 -8.96 -22.76
CA ALA A 238 -16.25 -8.97 -23.91
C ALA A 238 -15.97 -10.40 -24.45
N TYR A 239 -15.83 -11.38 -23.55
CA TYR A 239 -15.45 -12.78 -23.87
C TYR A 239 -16.54 -13.77 -23.49
N LYS A 240 -17.68 -13.73 -24.15
CA LYS A 240 -18.97 -14.37 -23.83
C LYS A 240 -18.98 -15.88 -23.52
N HIS A 241 -17.87 -16.60 -23.64
CA HIS A 241 -17.86 -18.08 -23.56
C HIS A 241 -16.72 -18.68 -22.74
N GLN A 242 -16.03 -17.92 -21.91
CA GLN A 242 -14.93 -18.45 -21.11
C GLN A 242 -15.38 -18.85 -19.70
N ASP A 243 -14.93 -20.04 -19.27
CA ASP A 243 -15.09 -20.46 -17.89
C ASP A 243 -14.17 -19.62 -16.97
N LEU A 244 -14.78 -18.87 -16.08
CA LEU A 244 -14.12 -18.00 -15.13
C LEU A 244 -14.15 -18.58 -13.70
N THR A 245 -14.10 -19.90 -13.58
CA THR A 245 -13.99 -20.58 -12.28
C THR A 245 -12.68 -20.14 -11.58
N GLY A 246 -12.81 -19.64 -10.37
CA GLY A 246 -11.67 -19.15 -9.60
C GLY A 246 -11.40 -17.66 -9.69
N VAL A 247 -12.08 -16.92 -10.55
CA VAL A 247 -12.18 -15.46 -10.52
C VAL A 247 -12.55 -15.00 -9.09
N HIS A 248 -12.07 -13.87 -8.64
CA HIS A 248 -12.19 -13.34 -7.28
C HIS A 248 -11.20 -13.91 -6.24
N LYS A 249 -10.21 -14.71 -6.65
CA LYS A 249 -9.11 -15.11 -5.80
C LYS A 249 -7.89 -14.23 -6.08
N PRO A 250 -7.12 -13.83 -5.07
CA PRO A 250 -5.79 -13.24 -5.28
C PRO A 250 -4.90 -14.17 -6.10
N GLY A 251 -4.07 -13.59 -6.98
CA GLY A 251 -3.22 -14.36 -7.88
C GLY A 251 -3.94 -14.94 -9.12
N TYR A 252 -5.18 -14.53 -9.39
CA TYR A 252 -5.89 -14.99 -10.59
C TYR A 252 -5.34 -14.30 -11.85
N THR A 253 -5.13 -15.09 -12.91
CA THR A 253 -4.69 -14.62 -14.22
C THR A 253 -5.80 -14.78 -15.25
N PHE A 254 -5.90 -13.83 -16.19
CA PHE A 254 -6.87 -13.86 -17.27
C PHE A 254 -6.21 -14.24 -18.59
N ILE A 255 -6.92 -14.97 -19.44
CA ILE A 255 -6.45 -15.29 -20.79
C ILE A 255 -6.32 -13.98 -21.60
N GLY A 256 -5.17 -13.81 -22.25
CA GLY A 256 -4.84 -12.60 -23.01
C GLY A 256 -4.32 -11.43 -22.19
N TRP A 257 -3.99 -11.66 -20.90
CA TRP A 257 -3.39 -10.68 -20.01
C TRP A 257 -1.96 -11.04 -19.58
N ASP A 258 -1.27 -11.85 -20.39
CA ASP A 258 0.16 -12.13 -20.33
C ASP A 258 0.69 -12.56 -18.95
N GLY A 259 -0.08 -13.41 -18.26
CA GLY A 259 0.32 -13.93 -16.96
C GLY A 259 0.29 -12.94 -15.79
N ILE A 260 -0.31 -11.76 -15.98
CA ILE A 260 -0.48 -10.78 -14.90
C ILE A 260 -1.39 -11.37 -13.81
N GLU A 261 -0.89 -11.44 -12.59
CA GLU A 261 -1.67 -11.84 -11.43
C GLU A 261 -2.45 -10.66 -10.86
N PHE A 262 -3.78 -10.76 -10.84
CA PHE A 262 -4.61 -9.76 -10.19
C PHE A 262 -4.68 -10.00 -8.68
N MET A 263 -4.40 -8.95 -7.90
CA MET A 263 -4.38 -8.94 -6.44
C MET A 263 -5.49 -8.04 -5.87
N PRO A 264 -6.77 -8.41 -6.09
CA PRO A 264 -7.89 -7.61 -5.61
C PRO A 264 -7.96 -7.66 -4.09
N ASN A 265 -8.05 -6.52 -3.45
CA ASN A 265 -8.22 -6.49 -2.02
C ASN A 265 -9.04 -5.30 -1.52
N THR A 266 -9.69 -5.49 -0.36
CA THR A 266 -10.53 -4.48 0.27
C THR A 266 -9.72 -3.48 1.09
N LEU A 267 -8.46 -3.78 1.40
CA LEU A 267 -7.58 -2.93 2.19
C LEU A 267 -7.08 -1.71 1.39
N MET A 268 -7.17 -1.77 0.06
CA MET A 268 -6.90 -0.61 -0.80
C MET A 268 -8.03 0.43 -0.77
N GLY A 269 -9.10 0.21 -0.02
CA GLY A 269 -10.20 1.15 0.12
C GLY A 269 -11.00 1.36 -1.17
N LYS A 270 -11.56 2.56 -1.31
CA LYS A 270 -12.34 2.98 -2.47
C LYS A 270 -11.57 4.03 -3.27
N GLY A 271 -11.71 3.97 -4.58
CA GLY A 271 -11.07 4.90 -5.52
C GLY A 271 -10.42 4.16 -6.68
N SER A 272 -9.90 4.92 -7.63
CA SER A 272 -9.36 4.40 -8.89
C SER A 272 -7.86 4.12 -8.83
N GLN A 273 -7.21 4.29 -7.67
CA GLN A 273 -5.78 4.02 -7.56
C GLN A 273 -5.49 2.54 -7.74
N MET A 274 -4.57 2.26 -8.64
CA MET A 274 -4.01 0.94 -8.86
C MET A 274 -2.54 1.05 -9.22
N PHE A 275 -1.81 -0.01 -8.99
CA PHE A 275 -0.43 -0.13 -9.39
C PHE A 275 -0.09 -1.56 -9.77
N VAL A 276 0.93 -1.68 -10.57
CA VAL A 276 1.44 -2.95 -11.06
C VAL A 276 2.91 -3.04 -10.71
N THR A 277 3.32 -4.17 -10.22
CA THR A 277 4.70 -4.35 -9.76
C THR A 277 5.15 -5.80 -9.97
N VAL A 278 6.46 -5.99 -9.99
CA VAL A 278 7.02 -7.34 -9.94
C VAL A 278 6.74 -7.99 -8.59
N LYS A 279 6.67 -9.31 -8.57
CA LYS A 279 6.51 -10.07 -7.34
C LYS A 279 7.61 -9.74 -6.33
N ASP A 280 7.28 -9.85 -5.05
CA ASP A 280 8.21 -9.60 -3.94
C ASP A 280 8.74 -8.16 -3.82
N ASN A 281 8.04 -7.20 -4.43
CA ASN A 281 8.41 -5.78 -4.36
C ASN A 281 7.83 -5.03 -3.14
N LEU A 282 6.86 -5.61 -2.47
CA LEU A 282 6.19 -4.98 -1.34
C LEU A 282 6.63 -5.62 -0.03
N ASP A 283 7.15 -4.83 0.89
CA ASP A 283 7.59 -5.29 2.20
C ASP A 283 6.68 -4.79 3.31
N PHE A 284 6.44 -5.69 4.26
CA PHE A 284 5.89 -5.40 5.56
C PHE A 284 6.91 -5.83 6.61
N GLY A 285 7.47 -4.90 7.34
CA GLY A 285 8.48 -5.14 8.37
C GLY A 285 7.89 -5.15 9.75
N LEU A 286 8.43 -6.02 10.60
CA LEU A 286 8.04 -6.19 11.97
C LEU A 286 9.27 -6.45 12.83
N ASP A 287 9.33 -5.79 13.98
CA ASP A 287 10.32 -6.11 15.00
C ASP A 287 9.77 -7.18 15.95
N THR A 288 10.32 -8.38 15.85
CA THR A 288 9.98 -9.50 16.73
C THR A 288 10.95 -9.65 17.90
N LYS A 289 12.08 -8.94 17.88
CA LYS A 289 13.11 -9.00 18.93
C LYS A 289 12.93 -7.94 20.00
N ASP A 290 12.00 -6.98 19.81
CA ASP A 290 11.70 -6.02 20.85
C ASP A 290 11.27 -6.76 22.13
N THR A 291 12.07 -6.62 23.16
CA THR A 291 11.79 -7.23 24.48
C THR A 291 10.51 -6.71 25.10
N ASP A 292 10.01 -5.57 24.64
CA ASP A 292 8.73 -4.99 25.01
C ASP A 292 7.57 -5.42 24.12
N ALA A 293 7.83 -6.15 23.01
CA ALA A 293 6.80 -6.78 22.21
C ALA A 293 6.09 -7.87 23.02
N GLY A 294 4.77 -7.97 22.86
CA GLY A 294 3.95 -8.95 23.57
C GLY A 294 2.79 -8.34 24.31
N VAL A 295 2.01 -9.17 24.99
CA VAL A 295 0.87 -8.71 25.79
C VAL A 295 1.28 -8.57 27.26
N LYS A 296 1.17 -7.35 27.79
CA LYS A 296 1.39 -7.06 29.21
C LYS A 296 0.07 -6.67 29.86
N VAL A 297 -0.12 -7.05 31.11
CA VAL A 297 -1.28 -6.66 31.92
C VAL A 297 -0.83 -5.70 33.01
N THR A 298 -1.47 -4.54 33.07
CA THR A 298 -1.21 -3.51 34.12
C THR A 298 -2.50 -3.13 34.82
N GLU A 299 -2.39 -2.73 36.09
CA GLU A 299 -3.49 -2.24 36.90
C GLU A 299 -3.66 -0.74 36.72
N GLU A 300 -4.90 -0.26 36.79
CA GLU A 300 -5.17 1.17 36.96
C GLU A 300 -4.84 1.57 38.39
N PRO A 301 -3.90 2.50 38.62
CA PRO A 301 -3.51 2.90 40.00
C PRO A 301 -4.66 3.48 40.83
N ARG A 302 -5.70 4.02 40.18
CA ARG A 302 -6.84 4.67 40.83
C ARG A 302 -8.06 3.76 40.98
N ASP A 303 -8.12 2.63 40.25
CA ASP A 303 -9.21 1.66 40.30
C ASP A 303 -8.67 0.23 40.23
N PRO A 304 -8.56 -0.46 41.37
CA PRO A 304 -8.03 -1.82 41.44
C PRO A 304 -8.85 -2.88 40.66
N ASN A 305 -10.07 -2.54 40.24
CA ASN A 305 -10.90 -3.42 39.42
C ASN A 305 -10.65 -3.26 37.93
N LYS A 306 -9.90 -2.22 37.51
CA LYS A 306 -9.63 -1.93 36.14
C LYS A 306 -8.22 -2.36 35.77
N ILE A 307 -8.14 -3.17 34.70
CA ILE A 307 -6.88 -3.62 34.12
C ILE A 307 -6.76 -3.16 32.70
N TYR A 308 -5.53 -3.10 32.19
CA TYR A 308 -5.25 -2.82 30.80
C TYR A 308 -4.41 -3.93 30.21
N PHE A 309 -4.81 -4.40 29.04
CA PHE A 309 -3.95 -5.18 28.17
C PHE A 309 -3.15 -4.22 27.29
N HIS A 310 -1.85 -4.32 27.36
CA HIS A 310 -0.92 -3.58 26.54
C HIS A 310 -0.34 -4.51 25.48
N ILE A 311 -0.45 -4.13 24.23
CA ILE A 311 0.28 -4.77 23.13
C ILE A 311 1.13 -3.70 22.47
N GLN A 312 2.39 -4.03 22.20
CA GLN A 312 3.31 -3.18 21.49
C GLN A 312 4.02 -3.97 20.40
N SER A 313 4.22 -3.34 19.24
CA SER A 313 5.05 -3.89 18.17
C SER A 313 5.58 -2.74 17.30
N ALA A 314 6.77 -2.86 16.77
CA ALA A 314 7.30 -1.92 15.81
C ALA A 314 7.03 -2.43 14.38
N ILE A 315 6.45 -1.59 13.54
CA ILE A 315 5.86 -1.99 12.27
C ILE A 315 6.17 -0.94 11.19
N GLY A 316 6.42 -1.38 9.97
CA GLY A 316 6.65 -0.49 8.84
C GLY A 316 6.33 -1.14 7.50
N THR A 317 6.21 -0.33 6.45
CA THR A 317 6.00 -0.79 5.08
C THR A 317 6.99 -0.12 4.12
N ARG A 318 7.30 -0.80 3.01
CA ARG A 318 8.19 -0.31 1.97
C ARG A 318 7.80 -0.85 0.60
N ILE A 319 7.99 -0.03 -0.43
CA ILE A 319 8.09 -0.48 -1.83
C ILE A 319 9.58 -0.49 -2.18
N ARG A 320 10.14 -1.66 -2.53
CA ARG A 320 11.59 -1.82 -2.79
C ARG A 320 12.03 -1.11 -4.07
N TYR A 321 11.26 -1.31 -5.13
CA TYR A 321 11.56 -0.84 -6.48
C TYR A 321 10.45 0.05 -6.96
N ILE A 322 10.78 1.24 -7.41
CA ILE A 322 9.84 2.18 -8.04
C ILE A 322 10.29 2.56 -9.46
N GLU A 323 11.33 1.90 -9.98
CA GLU A 323 11.83 2.13 -11.33
C GLU A 323 10.78 1.70 -12.38
N PRO A 324 10.74 2.38 -13.54
CA PRO A 324 9.75 2.12 -14.59
C PRO A 324 9.72 0.68 -15.11
N SER A 325 10.83 -0.06 -14.97
CA SER A 325 10.90 -1.47 -15.37
C SER A 325 10.27 -2.42 -14.35
N MET A 326 10.01 -1.98 -13.11
CA MET A 326 9.56 -2.85 -12.03
C MET A 326 8.30 -2.38 -11.33
N PHE A 327 7.88 -1.13 -11.56
CA PHE A 327 6.74 -0.52 -10.90
C PHE A 327 6.07 0.48 -11.83
N ILE A 328 4.76 0.39 -11.96
CA ILE A 328 3.91 1.37 -12.65
C ILE A 328 2.68 1.64 -11.80
N CYS A 329 2.34 2.89 -11.60
CA CYS A 329 1.08 3.30 -10.98
C CYS A 329 0.29 4.23 -11.89
N ASN A 330 -1.00 4.41 -11.58
CA ASN A 330 -1.79 5.48 -12.17
C ASN A 330 -1.70 6.77 -11.33
N ASN A 331 -2.33 7.82 -11.82
CA ASN A 331 -2.34 9.15 -11.21
C ASN A 331 -3.49 9.39 -10.21
N HIS A 332 -4.15 8.32 -9.74
CA HIS A 332 -5.27 8.43 -8.78
C HIS A 332 -4.84 8.08 -7.36
N SER A 333 -5.72 8.30 -6.38
CA SER A 333 -5.56 7.82 -5.02
C SER A 333 -6.85 7.20 -4.48
N ASN A 334 -6.70 6.39 -3.44
CA ASN A 334 -7.80 5.74 -2.75
C ASN A 334 -7.98 6.32 -1.35
N SER A 335 -9.21 6.24 -0.83
CA SER A 335 -9.55 6.57 0.54
C SER A 335 -10.25 5.40 1.23
N LEU A 336 -10.15 5.31 2.54
CA LEU A 336 -10.82 4.27 3.34
C LEU A 336 -12.34 4.43 3.33
N ILE A 337 -12.78 5.66 3.59
CA ILE A 337 -14.19 6.04 3.59
C ILE A 337 -14.23 7.49 3.11
N LYS A 338 -15.26 7.87 2.35
CA LYS A 338 -15.50 9.25 1.96
C LYS A 338 -15.63 10.11 3.24
N GLY A 339 -14.64 10.98 3.48
CA GLY A 339 -14.59 11.86 4.66
C GLY A 339 -13.69 11.42 5.82
N LEU A 340 -13.18 10.19 5.86
CA LEU A 340 -12.01 9.81 6.68
C LEU A 340 -10.77 9.99 5.82
N GLY A 341 -10.40 11.24 5.60
CA GLY A 341 -9.34 11.60 4.69
C GLY A 341 -7.98 11.11 5.14
N VAL A 342 -7.45 10.17 4.41
CA VAL A 342 -6.03 9.90 4.31
C VAL A 342 -5.39 10.94 3.38
N ASP A 343 -6.17 11.91 2.93
CA ASP A 343 -5.71 12.98 2.07
C ASP A 343 -5.06 14.08 2.91
N TYR A 344 -4.01 14.65 2.39
CA TYR A 344 -3.34 15.80 3.02
C TYR A 344 -4.26 17.02 2.93
N GLU A 345 -4.21 17.91 3.92
CA GLU A 345 -4.91 19.21 3.82
C GLU A 345 -4.41 20.01 2.61
N ASN A 346 -3.11 19.88 2.31
CA ASN A 346 -2.43 20.52 1.20
C ASN A 346 -1.68 19.46 0.38
N ALA A 347 -1.48 19.73 -0.90
CA ALA A 347 -0.78 18.82 -1.79
C ALA A 347 0.08 19.57 -2.82
N THR A 348 1.11 18.90 -3.28
CA THR A 348 1.94 19.34 -4.38
C THR A 348 1.31 18.89 -5.71
N ILE A 349 1.16 19.83 -6.65
CA ILE A 349 0.71 19.55 -8.02
C ILE A 349 1.94 19.64 -8.95
N HIS A 350 2.40 18.50 -9.44
CA HIS A 350 3.48 18.46 -10.42
C HIS A 350 2.92 18.73 -11.82
N LEU A 351 3.57 19.65 -12.54
CA LEU A 351 3.21 20.02 -13.91
C LEU A 351 4.33 19.60 -14.86
N SER A 352 3.97 18.93 -15.95
CA SER A 352 4.96 18.49 -16.93
C SER A 352 4.41 18.59 -18.36
N ALA A 353 5.32 18.67 -19.33
CA ALA A 353 5.03 18.47 -20.73
C ALA A 353 5.59 17.14 -21.21
N ASN A 354 4.99 16.51 -22.22
CA ASN A 354 5.56 15.31 -22.83
C ASN A 354 6.97 15.57 -23.43
N ASN A 355 7.22 16.81 -23.85
CA ASN A 355 8.52 17.31 -24.24
C ASN A 355 8.60 18.83 -23.97
N ASP A 356 9.57 19.26 -23.17
CA ASP A 356 9.73 20.66 -22.75
C ASP A 356 10.13 21.59 -23.91
N GLU A 357 10.64 21.04 -25.02
CA GLU A 357 10.90 21.81 -26.27
C GLU A 357 9.60 22.11 -27.02
N MET A 358 8.56 21.27 -26.86
CA MET A 358 7.29 21.42 -27.55
C MET A 358 6.31 22.34 -26.83
N GLY A 359 6.46 22.51 -25.53
CA GLY A 359 5.54 23.33 -24.73
C GLY A 359 5.87 23.38 -23.28
N GLU A 360 5.07 24.11 -22.51
CA GLU A 360 5.17 24.22 -21.06
C GLU A 360 3.78 24.22 -20.43
N VAL A 361 3.72 23.86 -19.17
CA VAL A 361 2.49 23.87 -18.38
C VAL A 361 2.68 24.79 -17.18
N THR A 362 1.71 25.66 -16.94
CA THR A 362 1.68 26.60 -15.84
C THR A 362 0.37 26.49 -15.07
N ALA A 363 0.36 26.92 -13.81
CA ALA A 363 -0.82 27.09 -12.99
C ALA A 363 -0.96 28.54 -12.54
N ASP A 364 -2.18 28.93 -12.18
CA ASP A 364 -2.51 30.26 -11.66
C ASP A 364 -2.20 30.43 -10.17
N VAL A 365 -1.77 29.35 -9.50
CA VAL A 365 -1.37 29.32 -8.07
C VAL A 365 0.00 28.63 -7.90
N ASP A 366 0.63 28.83 -6.74
CA ASP A 366 1.82 28.07 -6.36
C ASP A 366 1.42 26.58 -6.16
N THR A 367 2.05 25.70 -6.93
CA THR A 367 1.72 24.27 -6.99
C THR A 367 2.40 23.43 -5.91
N ASN A 368 3.27 24.01 -5.08
CA ASN A 368 4.01 23.27 -4.07
C ASN A 368 3.18 22.95 -2.81
N ASP A 369 2.20 23.78 -2.48
CA ASP A 369 1.41 23.65 -1.25
C ASP A 369 -0.02 24.14 -1.47
N VAL A 370 -0.79 23.42 -2.27
CA VAL A 370 -2.15 23.78 -2.63
C VAL A 370 -3.14 23.15 -1.67
N LYS A 371 -3.98 23.97 -1.04
CA LYS A 371 -5.05 23.48 -0.17
C LYS A 371 -6.06 22.66 -0.96
N ALA A 372 -6.52 21.54 -0.38
CA ALA A 372 -7.58 20.73 -0.96
C ALA A 372 -8.82 21.56 -1.34
N ASP A 373 -9.50 21.15 -2.39
CA ASP A 373 -10.69 21.80 -2.98
C ASP A 373 -10.47 23.25 -3.48
N THR A 374 -9.20 23.72 -3.54
CA THR A 374 -8.88 25.00 -4.18
C THR A 374 -8.99 24.84 -5.70
N PRO A 375 -9.75 25.71 -6.39
CA PRO A 375 -9.77 25.70 -7.85
C PRO A 375 -8.41 26.19 -8.39
N VAL A 376 -7.82 25.40 -9.27
CA VAL A 376 -6.53 25.65 -9.91
C VAL A 376 -6.71 25.62 -11.42
N THR A 377 -6.28 26.66 -12.11
CA THR A 377 -6.34 26.73 -13.57
C THR A 377 -4.99 26.34 -14.17
N LEU A 378 -4.99 25.22 -14.88
CA LEU A 378 -3.83 24.71 -15.60
C LEU A 378 -3.85 25.22 -17.04
N THR A 379 -2.75 25.78 -17.48
CA THR A 379 -2.59 26.30 -18.86
C THR A 379 -1.41 25.62 -19.54
N ALA A 380 -1.68 24.95 -20.65
CA ALA A 380 -0.66 24.36 -21.51
C ALA A 380 -0.37 25.30 -22.69
N THR A 381 0.87 25.79 -22.78
CA THR A 381 1.32 26.73 -23.83
C THR A 381 2.30 26.04 -24.77
N ALA A 382 1.93 25.89 -26.02
CA ALA A 382 2.77 25.29 -27.05
C ALA A 382 3.86 26.27 -27.52
N LYS A 383 5.02 25.75 -27.91
CA LYS A 383 6.18 26.50 -28.46
C LYS A 383 6.36 26.23 -29.94
N GLY A 384 6.69 27.25 -30.69
CA GLY A 384 7.08 27.15 -32.13
C GLY A 384 6.02 26.49 -33.03
N GLU A 385 6.41 25.42 -33.71
CA GLU A 385 5.59 24.66 -34.67
C GLU A 385 4.71 23.59 -34.02
N TYR A 386 4.57 23.62 -32.68
CA TYR A 386 3.78 22.63 -31.93
C TYR A 386 2.43 23.20 -31.50
N GLU A 387 1.49 22.32 -31.19
CA GLU A 387 0.20 22.68 -30.62
C GLU A 387 -0.17 21.72 -29.49
N PHE A 388 -0.99 22.20 -28.57
CA PHE A 388 -1.58 21.36 -27.52
C PHE A 388 -2.57 20.36 -28.14
N LYS A 389 -2.40 19.07 -27.85
CA LYS A 389 -3.30 18.04 -28.36
C LYS A 389 -4.30 17.59 -27.27
N ALA A 390 -3.81 17.26 -26.09
CA ALA A 390 -4.62 16.81 -24.97
C ALA A 390 -3.80 16.82 -23.67
N TRP A 391 -4.45 16.69 -22.56
CA TRP A 391 -3.82 16.26 -21.30
C TRP A 391 -3.60 14.73 -21.31
N ALA A 392 -2.64 14.23 -20.57
CA ALA A 392 -2.29 12.81 -20.53
C ALA A 392 -3.45 11.92 -20.05
N ASP A 393 -4.38 12.48 -19.27
CA ASP A 393 -5.64 11.83 -18.85
C ASP A 393 -6.72 11.80 -19.93
N GLY A 394 -6.46 12.39 -21.11
CA GLY A 394 -7.36 12.43 -22.27
C GLY A 394 -8.23 13.69 -22.36
N ALA A 395 -8.21 14.59 -21.38
CA ALA A 395 -8.94 15.84 -21.45
C ALA A 395 -8.37 16.77 -22.55
N THR A 396 -9.24 17.43 -23.33
CA THR A 396 -8.84 18.29 -24.46
C THR A 396 -9.04 19.78 -24.20
N VAL A 397 -9.66 20.13 -23.08
CA VAL A 397 -9.91 21.54 -22.71
C VAL A 397 -8.61 22.18 -22.21
N ASN A 398 -8.25 23.33 -22.77
CA ASN A 398 -7.08 24.12 -22.37
C ASN A 398 -7.40 25.63 -22.52
N PRO A 399 -7.27 26.47 -21.50
CA PRO A 399 -6.96 26.10 -20.09
C PRO A 399 -8.05 25.23 -19.43
N ARG A 400 -7.68 24.42 -18.43
CA ARG A 400 -8.62 23.64 -17.66
C ARG A 400 -8.56 24.02 -16.17
N THR A 401 -9.71 24.12 -15.53
CA THR A 401 -9.80 24.29 -14.07
C THR A 401 -10.05 22.94 -13.41
N ILE A 402 -9.25 22.63 -12.42
CA ILE A 402 -9.35 21.46 -11.57
C ILE A 402 -9.61 21.89 -10.13
N LEU A 403 -10.18 21.03 -9.30
CA LEU A 403 -10.15 21.17 -7.85
C LEU A 403 -8.92 20.45 -7.33
N ALA A 404 -8.10 21.12 -6.52
CA ALA A 404 -6.91 20.51 -5.94
C ALA A 404 -7.30 19.27 -5.11
N PRO A 405 -6.71 18.09 -5.40
CA PRO A 405 -7.22 16.83 -4.87
C PRO A 405 -6.83 16.55 -3.41
N GLY A 406 -6.19 17.47 -2.68
CA GLY A 406 -5.71 17.24 -1.33
C GLY A 406 -4.65 16.13 -1.22
N ARG A 407 -3.90 15.90 -2.29
CA ARG A 407 -2.86 14.85 -2.40
C ARG A 407 -1.87 15.22 -3.50
N PRO A 408 -0.62 14.72 -3.44
CA PRO A 408 0.32 14.88 -4.54
C PRO A 408 -0.24 14.27 -5.83
N ILE A 409 -0.19 15.02 -6.92
CA ILE A 409 -0.67 14.60 -8.23
C ILE A 409 0.18 15.22 -9.35
N GLU A 410 0.26 14.56 -10.51
CA GLU A 410 0.91 15.09 -11.69
C GLU A 410 -0.10 15.29 -12.81
N TYR A 411 -0.03 16.47 -13.48
CA TYR A 411 -0.74 16.75 -14.72
C TYR A 411 0.27 17.00 -15.83
N GLN A 412 0.21 16.18 -16.87
CA GLN A 412 1.06 16.31 -18.04
C GLN A 412 0.26 16.76 -19.24
N ALA A 413 0.78 17.79 -19.96
CA ALA A 413 0.26 18.19 -21.25
C ALA A 413 0.97 17.46 -22.39
N VAL A 414 0.22 17.03 -23.38
CA VAL A 414 0.71 16.37 -24.60
C VAL A 414 0.65 17.38 -25.75
N PHE A 415 1.82 17.69 -26.29
CA PHE A 415 1.99 18.54 -27.47
C PHE A 415 2.37 17.69 -28.68
N GLY A 416 1.99 18.13 -29.87
CA GLY A 416 2.36 17.50 -31.12
C GLY A 416 2.56 18.56 -32.22
N ALA A 417 3.12 18.18 -33.37
CA ALA A 417 3.27 19.07 -34.50
C ALA A 417 1.91 19.65 -34.96
N LYS A 418 1.91 20.88 -35.37
CA LYS A 418 0.75 21.47 -36.04
C LYS A 418 0.46 20.70 -37.33
N ALA A 419 -0.83 20.41 -37.57
CA ALA A 419 -1.28 19.67 -38.75
C ALA A 419 -1.10 20.51 -40.02
#